data_a6598ef249aaed8cdd4191395944796c
#
_entry.id   a6598ef249aaed8cdd4191395944796c
#
_cell.length_a   1.000
_cell.length_b   1.000
_cell.length_c   1.000
_cell.angle_alpha   90.00
_cell.angle_beta   90.00
_cell.angle_gamma   90.00
#
_symmetry.space_group_name_H-M   'P 1'
#
loop_
_entity.id
_entity.type
_entity.pdbx_description
1 polymer ?
#
loop_
_entity_poly.entity_id
_entity_poly.type
_entity_poly.pdbx_seq_one_letter_code
_entity_poly.pdbx_strand_id
1 'polypeptide(L)'
;MTRDEAKQIALDAINKEIELHGEDYIYMLAPQKGKNSWTLREAKESILEDKELENSGSNLIDGILNLDKYMKEQVKKTKENGVE
;
A
#
# COMPACT_ATOMS: atom_id res chain seq x y z
N MET A 1 1.94 13.71 -3.11
CA MET A 1 2.65 12.94 -2.07
C MET A 1 3.93 12.35 -2.66
N THR A 2 5.02 12.46 -1.93
CA THR A 2 6.27 11.87 -2.38
C THR A 2 6.32 10.39 -2.01
N ARG A 3 7.27 9.67 -2.62
CA ARG A 3 7.44 8.26 -2.30
C ARG A 3 7.88 8.07 -0.85
N ASP A 4 8.69 8.98 -0.32
CA ASP A 4 9.10 8.89 1.08
C ASP A 4 7.92 9.06 2.03
N GLU A 5 7.01 9.96 1.71
CA GLU A 5 5.80 10.15 2.50
C GLU A 5 4.92 8.90 2.45
N ALA A 6 4.77 8.33 1.26
CA ALA A 6 3.99 7.10 1.10
C ALA A 6 4.63 5.95 1.86
N LYS A 7 5.95 5.87 1.85
CA LYS A 7 6.68 4.84 2.59
C LYS A 7 6.41 4.94 4.09
N GLN A 8 6.43 6.15 4.63
CA GLN A 8 6.17 6.34 6.05
C GLN A 8 4.75 5.93 6.42
N ILE A 9 3.79 6.30 5.57
CA ILE A 9 2.40 5.90 5.78
C ILE A 9 2.27 4.37 5.77
N ALA A 10 2.93 3.72 4.81
CA ALA A 10 2.90 2.28 4.70
C ALA A 10 3.52 1.61 5.92
N LEU A 11 4.66 2.11 6.38
CA LEU A 11 5.31 1.56 7.57
C LEU A 11 4.45 1.72 8.82
N ASP A 12 3.83 2.88 8.98
CA ASP A 12 2.97 3.12 10.13
C ASP A 12 1.78 2.15 10.13
N ALA A 13 1.18 1.93 8.97
CA ALA A 13 0.05 1.03 8.85
C ALA A 13 0.46 -0.42 9.15
N ILE A 14 1.57 -0.87 8.58
CA ILE A 14 2.04 -2.24 8.80
C ILE A 14 2.47 -2.46 10.25
N ASN A 15 3.15 -1.49 10.85
CA ASN A 15 3.57 -1.62 12.25
C ASN A 15 2.36 -1.72 13.17
N LYS A 16 1.29 -0.99 12.86
CA LYS A 16 0.08 -1.05 13.62
C LYS A 16 -0.57 -2.42 13.54
N GLU A 17 -0.58 -3.01 12.36
CA GLU A 17 -1.11 -4.35 12.16
C GLU A 17 -0.26 -5.40 12.88
N ILE A 18 1.05 -5.22 12.87
CA ILE A 18 1.95 -6.11 13.60
C ILE A 18 1.70 -6.05 15.11
N GLU A 19 1.44 -4.85 15.64
CA GLU A 19 1.10 -4.71 17.05
C GLU A 19 -0.17 -5.48 17.40
N LEU A 20 -1.15 -5.46 16.50
CA LEU A 20 -2.43 -6.10 16.76
C LEU A 20 -2.39 -7.60 16.54
N HIS A 21 -1.65 -8.08 15.57
CA HIS A 21 -1.74 -9.48 15.11
C HIS A 21 -0.42 -10.24 15.17
N GLY A 22 0.71 -9.56 15.31
CA GLY A 22 2.03 -10.21 15.27
C GLY A 22 2.57 -10.31 13.86
N GLU A 23 3.88 -10.51 13.74
CA GLU A 23 4.55 -10.52 12.44
C GLU A 23 4.19 -11.69 11.54
N ASP A 24 3.75 -12.79 12.12
CA ASP A 24 3.44 -14.00 11.36
C ASP A 24 1.99 -14.03 10.86
N TYR A 25 1.24 -12.99 11.15
CA TYR A 25 -0.15 -12.89 10.68
C TYR A 25 -0.17 -12.82 9.15
N ILE A 26 -1.09 -13.57 8.55
CA ILE A 26 -1.18 -13.63 7.09
C ILE A 26 -1.89 -12.39 6.56
N TYR A 27 -1.18 -11.67 5.71
CA TYR A 27 -1.69 -10.48 5.04
C TYR A 27 -2.01 -10.88 3.60
N MET A 28 -3.26 -10.71 3.19
CA MET A 28 -3.69 -11.12 1.86
C MET A 28 -4.03 -9.92 1.01
N LEU A 29 -3.49 -9.90 -0.21
CA LEU A 29 -3.87 -8.92 -1.20
C LEU A 29 -4.87 -9.56 -2.15
N ALA A 30 -5.40 -8.79 -3.07
CA ALA A 30 -6.26 -9.33 -4.11
C ALA A 30 -5.51 -10.46 -4.84
N PRO A 31 -6.21 -11.49 -5.28
CA PRO A 31 -5.56 -12.60 -5.97
C PRO A 31 -4.66 -12.13 -7.09
N GLN A 32 -3.45 -12.64 -7.10
CA GLN A 32 -2.46 -12.32 -8.11
C GLN A 32 -1.97 -13.62 -8.72
N LYS A 33 -1.38 -13.51 -9.89
CA LYS A 33 -0.76 -14.67 -10.51
C LYS A 33 0.43 -15.05 -9.62
N GLY A 34 0.47 -16.29 -9.17
CA GLY A 34 1.50 -16.78 -8.28
C GLY A 34 1.08 -16.67 -6.82
N LYS A 35 1.96 -16.20 -5.97
CA LYS A 35 1.69 -16.12 -4.54
C LYS A 35 0.70 -14.98 -4.27
N ASN A 36 -0.30 -15.23 -3.45
CA ASN A 36 -1.31 -14.22 -3.12
C ASN A 36 -1.49 -13.99 -1.62
N SER A 37 -0.58 -14.48 -0.80
CA SER A 37 -0.60 -14.21 0.63
C SER A 37 0.81 -14.06 1.15
N TRP A 38 0.96 -13.18 2.14
CA TRP A 38 2.27 -12.87 2.73
C TRP A 38 2.08 -12.62 4.22
N THR A 39 3.15 -12.81 4.99
CA THR A 39 3.10 -12.42 6.40
C THR A 39 3.30 -10.91 6.51
N LEU A 40 2.91 -10.35 7.66
CA LEU A 40 3.16 -8.92 7.90
C LEU A 40 4.66 -8.63 7.90
N ARG A 41 5.49 -9.60 8.33
CA ARG A 41 6.94 -9.45 8.27
C ARG A 41 7.41 -9.25 6.83
N GLU A 42 6.90 -10.07 5.90
CA GLU A 42 7.27 -9.96 4.49
C GLU A 42 6.81 -8.61 3.92
N ALA A 43 5.60 -8.17 4.28
CA ALA A 43 5.09 -6.90 3.83
C ALA A 43 5.96 -5.75 4.33
N LYS A 44 6.37 -5.80 5.60
CA LYS A 44 7.23 -4.77 6.16
C LYS A 44 8.59 -4.72 5.48
N GLU A 45 9.18 -5.90 5.23
CA GLU A 45 10.47 -5.94 4.54
C GLU A 45 10.39 -5.34 3.15
N SER A 46 9.30 -5.60 2.42
CA SER A 46 9.14 -5.03 1.08
C SER A 46 9.07 -3.51 1.13
N ILE A 47 8.48 -2.96 2.17
CA ILE A 47 8.40 -1.52 2.33
C ILE A 47 9.76 -0.93 2.70
N LEU A 48 10.44 -1.56 3.66
CA LEU A 48 11.75 -1.06 4.12
C LEU A 48 12.79 -1.05 3.00
N GLU A 49 12.79 -2.09 2.17
CA GLU A 49 13.75 -2.21 1.08
C GLU A 49 13.22 -1.62 -0.22
N ASP A 50 11.96 -1.18 -0.21
CA ASP A 50 11.29 -0.62 -1.37
C ASP A 50 11.42 -1.53 -2.59
N LYS A 51 11.02 -2.79 -2.39
CA LYS A 51 11.00 -3.77 -3.46
C LYS A 51 9.63 -4.42 -3.51
N GLU A 52 9.30 -5.07 -4.61
CA GLU A 52 8.00 -5.71 -4.72
C GLU A 52 7.81 -6.82 -3.69
N LEU A 53 6.58 -7.03 -3.28
CA LEU A 53 6.22 -8.23 -2.55
C LEU A 53 6.38 -9.39 -3.53
N GLU A 54 6.86 -10.51 -3.04
CA GLU A 54 7.16 -11.65 -3.87
C GLU A 54 6.01 -11.99 -4.81
N ASN A 55 6.28 -11.93 -6.11
CA ASN A 55 5.32 -12.26 -7.18
C ASN A 55 4.09 -11.34 -7.28
N SER A 56 4.13 -10.17 -6.66
CA SER A 56 3.00 -9.27 -6.73
C SER A 56 3.20 -8.11 -7.73
N GLY A 57 4.45 -7.80 -8.06
CA GLY A 57 4.75 -6.71 -8.98
C GLY A 57 4.77 -5.34 -8.34
N SER A 58 4.41 -5.23 -7.07
CA SER A 58 4.38 -3.93 -6.40
C SER A 58 4.48 -4.13 -4.88
N ASN A 59 4.51 -3.03 -4.15
CA ASN A 59 4.47 -3.08 -2.69
C ASN A 59 3.42 -2.07 -2.19
N LEU A 60 3.27 -1.96 -0.89
CA LEU A 60 2.25 -1.09 -0.31
C LEU A 60 2.51 0.39 -0.63
N ILE A 61 3.76 0.78 -0.81
CA ILE A 61 4.10 2.17 -1.17
C ILE A 61 3.45 2.52 -2.50
N ASP A 62 3.56 1.63 -3.48
CA ASP A 62 2.95 1.84 -4.79
C ASP A 62 1.43 1.95 -4.68
N GLY A 63 0.83 1.13 -3.84
CA GLY A 63 -0.61 1.19 -3.62
C GLY A 63 -1.06 2.52 -3.04
N ILE A 64 -0.31 3.04 -2.08
CA ILE A 64 -0.63 4.33 -1.45
C ILE A 64 -0.48 5.46 -2.46
N LEU A 65 0.58 5.45 -3.26
CA LEU A 65 0.79 6.47 -4.28
C LEU A 65 -0.32 6.44 -5.32
N ASN A 66 -0.73 5.26 -5.74
CA ASN A 66 -1.80 5.12 -6.72
C ASN A 66 -3.14 5.61 -6.15
N LEU A 67 -3.40 5.31 -4.90
CA LEU A 67 -4.63 5.77 -4.25
C LEU A 67 -4.64 7.30 -4.13
N ASP A 68 -3.51 7.89 -3.73
CA ASP A 68 -3.38 9.33 -3.63
C ASP A 68 -3.65 10.01 -4.97
N LYS A 69 -3.08 9.47 -6.04
CA LYS A 69 -3.29 9.99 -7.39
C LYS A 69 -4.76 9.89 -7.80
N TYR A 70 -5.36 8.75 -7.53
CA TYR A 70 -6.77 8.53 -7.85
C TYR A 70 -7.66 9.54 -7.13
N MET A 71 -7.43 9.74 -5.85
CA MET A 71 -8.22 10.67 -5.05
C MET A 71 -8.09 12.11 -5.54
N LYS A 72 -6.88 12.51 -5.91
CA LYS A 72 -6.65 13.85 -6.46
C LYS A 72 -7.39 14.03 -7.78
N GLU A 73 -7.40 13.02 -8.61
CA GLU A 73 -8.12 13.06 -9.88
C GLU A 73 -9.62 13.18 -9.66
N GLN A 74 -10.15 12.48 -8.65
CA GLN A 74 -11.58 12.56 -8.34
C GLN A 74 -11.98 13.93 -7.84
N VAL A 75 -11.15 14.53 -6.97
CA VAL A 75 -11.42 15.87 -6.47
C VAL A 75 -11.41 16.88 -7.61
N LYS A 76 -10.41 16.81 -8.48
CA LYS A 76 -10.31 17.69 -9.63
C LYS A 76 -11.51 17.55 -10.56
N LYS A 77 -11.91 16.30 -10.82
CA LYS A 77 -13.04 16.02 -11.67
C LYS A 77 -14.34 16.58 -11.10
N THR A 78 -14.52 16.45 -9.80
CA THR A 78 -15.68 16.99 -9.12
C THR A 78 -15.74 18.50 -9.26
N LYS A 79 -14.62 19.17 -9.08
CA LYS A 79 -14.56 20.61 -9.25
C LYS A 79 -14.86 21.05 -10.69
N GLU A 80 -14.32 20.31 -11.64
CA GLU A 80 -14.53 20.66 -13.04
C GLU A 80 -15.98 20.48 -13.48
N ASN A 81 -16.67 19.54 -12.90
CA ASN A 81 -18.07 19.29 -13.23
C ASN A 81 -19.01 20.15 -12.43
N GLY A 82 -18.49 21.21 -11.79
CA GLY A 82 -19.23 22.16 -11.30
C GLY A 82 -20.03 22.01 -10.31
N VAL A 83 -19.74 21.91 -9.64
CA VAL A 83 -20.41 22.08 -8.68
C VAL A 83 -21.12 23.16 -8.66
N GLU A 84 -21.49 23.54 -9.06
CA GLU A 84 -22.20 24.50 -8.87
C GLU A 84 -22.74 24.64 -7.94
#